data_91bd73f6bede24215ae4a3044ba770e2
#
_entry.id   91bd73f6bede24215ae4a3044ba770e2
#
_cell.length_a   1.000
_cell.length_b   1.000
_cell.length_c   1.000
_cell.angle_alpha   90.00
_cell.angle_beta   90.00
_cell.angle_gamma   90.00
#
_symmetry.space_group_name_H-M   'P 1'
#
loop_
_entity.id
_entity.type
_entity.pdbx_description
1 polymer ?
#
loop_
_entity_poly.entity_id
_entity_poly.type
_entity_poly.pdbx_seq_one_letter_code
_entity_poly.pdbx_strand_id
1 'polypeptide(L)'
;MTRKRESVLQGHNSQIPPLRGIPVTNMAIDIRIKKVEPIASPEEIARKYPLSPASQEFILSARETVNDIVKGNDRRLLAVVGPCSIHDPRAALDYARRLKELADKVGDVMFVVMRTYFEKPRTVVGWKGLILDPDMDGSYNIQKGIEVARELLVKLTDLRLPLGCEVLDPIIPQYIDELMCWSSIGARTTASQTHRNLASGLSVAVGFKNSTDGDVGVAINAIKSARNPAAFIGIDKNGMSAVYHTTGNDCGHLILRGGGGSPNYYEDDVEAARKAMAAAGLVPSIVIDCSHANSNKQWQRQARVLRSVIDQVCWGEKAIRGFMLESFLQSGRQDIPSDISQLEYGKSVTDECVGWSETERLVLRAAQLLRQGEEKPL
;
A
#
# COMPACT_ATOMS: atom_id res chain seq x y z
N MET A 1 12.07 -26.83 -61.54
CA MET A 1 12.61 -25.45 -61.43
C MET A 1 11.88 -24.72 -60.35
N THR A 2 12.40 -24.76 -59.13
CA THR A 2 11.80 -24.21 -57.91
C THR A 2 12.72 -23.09 -57.40
N ARG A 3 12.27 -21.84 -57.50
CA ARG A 3 13.01 -20.69 -56.96
C ARG A 3 12.64 -20.50 -55.48
N LYS A 4 13.62 -20.68 -54.60
CA LYS A 4 13.63 -20.22 -53.22
C LYS A 4 13.62 -18.68 -53.18
N ARG A 5 12.70 -18.10 -52.42
CA ARG A 5 12.75 -16.71 -51.98
C ARG A 5 13.34 -16.68 -50.55
N GLU A 6 14.54 -16.19 -50.43
CA GLU A 6 15.14 -15.78 -49.16
C GLU A 6 14.60 -14.40 -48.80
N SER A 7 13.93 -14.30 -47.64
CA SER A 7 13.54 -13.02 -47.08
C SER A 7 14.63 -12.54 -46.10
N VAL A 8 15.30 -11.47 -46.52
CA VAL A 8 16.26 -10.74 -45.70
C VAL A 8 15.50 -9.93 -44.67
N LEU A 9 15.56 -10.34 -43.40
CA LEU A 9 15.17 -9.51 -42.26
C LEU A 9 16.28 -8.49 -41.96
N GLN A 10 16.14 -7.28 -42.47
CA GLN A 10 16.95 -6.14 -42.04
C GLN A 10 16.45 -5.68 -40.68
N GLY A 11 17.28 -5.87 -39.65
CA GLY A 11 17.08 -5.31 -38.31
C GLY A 11 17.13 -3.78 -38.35
N HIS A 12 16.03 -3.14 -38.10
CA HIS A 12 15.99 -1.70 -37.80
C HIS A 12 16.54 -1.46 -36.42
N ASN A 13 17.79 -1.06 -36.34
CA ASN A 13 18.43 -0.50 -35.16
C ASN A 13 17.89 0.93 -34.99
N SER A 14 16.75 1.10 -34.32
CA SER A 14 16.23 2.42 -33.98
C SER A 14 17.03 2.99 -32.79
N GLN A 15 18.11 3.68 -33.11
CA GLN A 15 18.72 4.60 -32.12
C GLN A 15 17.72 5.73 -31.91
N ILE A 16 17.09 5.74 -30.73
CA ILE A 16 16.29 6.88 -30.25
C ILE A 16 17.29 8.03 -30.03
N PRO A 17 17.17 9.17 -30.72
CA PRO A 17 18.06 10.29 -30.47
C PRO A 17 17.82 10.84 -29.08
N PRO A 18 18.85 11.35 -28.36
CA PRO A 18 18.67 11.97 -27.07
C PRO A 18 17.67 13.13 -27.20
N LEU A 19 16.59 13.07 -26.43
CA LEU A 19 15.59 14.11 -26.36
C LEU A 19 16.25 15.40 -25.85
N ARG A 20 16.66 16.26 -26.78
CA ARG A 20 16.96 17.67 -26.47
C ARG A 20 15.66 18.28 -25.98
N GLY A 21 15.69 18.98 -24.85
CA GLY A 21 14.52 19.60 -24.26
C GLY A 21 13.70 20.33 -25.34
N ILE A 22 12.45 19.91 -25.52
CA ILE A 22 11.54 20.54 -26.47
C ILE A 22 11.27 21.93 -25.93
N PRO A 23 11.60 23.01 -26.67
CA PRO A 23 11.22 24.33 -26.23
C PRO A 23 9.69 24.43 -26.25
N VAL A 24 9.10 24.78 -25.13
CA VAL A 24 7.67 25.05 -25.02
C VAL A 24 7.36 26.30 -25.83
N THR A 25 6.98 26.13 -27.10
CA THR A 25 6.75 27.26 -28.02
C THR A 25 5.28 27.49 -28.37
N ASN A 26 4.35 26.78 -27.70
CA ASN A 26 2.93 26.99 -27.92
C ASN A 26 2.34 27.82 -26.77
N MET A 27 1.99 29.08 -27.04
CA MET A 27 1.39 30.00 -26.04
C MET A 27 0.00 29.59 -25.54
N ALA A 28 -0.60 28.53 -26.08
CA ALA A 28 -1.91 28.05 -25.69
C ALA A 28 -1.89 26.90 -24.67
N ILE A 29 -0.76 26.18 -24.52
CA ILE A 29 -0.59 25.04 -23.61
C ILE A 29 0.67 25.23 -22.76
N ASP A 30 0.74 24.51 -21.64
CA ASP A 30 1.90 24.45 -20.73
C ASP A 30 2.36 25.81 -20.13
N ILE A 31 1.50 26.83 -20.18
CA ILE A 31 1.82 28.20 -19.70
C ILE A 31 2.20 28.26 -18.23
N ARG A 32 1.93 27.22 -17.45
CA ARG A 32 2.26 27.08 -16.02
C ARG A 32 3.26 25.99 -15.74
N ILE A 33 3.78 25.33 -16.78
CA ILE A 33 4.82 24.29 -16.65
C ILE A 33 6.19 24.97 -16.75
N LYS A 34 6.94 24.93 -15.66
CA LYS A 34 8.29 25.52 -15.63
C LYS A 34 9.33 24.62 -16.31
N LYS A 35 9.20 23.31 -16.17
CA LYS A 35 10.19 22.33 -16.65
C LYS A 35 9.53 20.97 -16.78
N VAL A 36 9.93 20.20 -17.79
CA VAL A 36 9.60 18.78 -17.96
C VAL A 36 10.91 18.01 -18.01
N GLU A 37 11.02 16.99 -17.17
CA GLU A 37 12.18 16.10 -17.10
C GLU A 37 11.73 14.65 -17.29
N PRO A 38 12.37 13.89 -18.17
CA PRO A 38 12.12 12.46 -18.28
C PRO A 38 12.68 11.75 -17.03
N ILE A 39 12.00 10.68 -16.62
CA ILE A 39 12.48 9.74 -15.60
C ILE A 39 12.79 8.40 -16.25
N ALA A 40 13.65 7.59 -15.63
CA ALA A 40 13.95 6.25 -16.11
C ALA A 40 12.68 5.40 -16.18
N SER A 41 12.60 4.52 -17.15
CA SER A 41 11.47 3.61 -17.29
C SER A 41 11.38 2.58 -16.17
N PRO A 42 10.20 1.98 -15.91
CA PRO A 42 10.06 0.90 -14.93
C PRO A 42 11.05 -0.25 -15.18
N GLU A 43 11.29 -0.62 -16.42
CA GLU A 43 12.24 -1.67 -16.80
C GLU A 43 13.69 -1.32 -16.48
N GLU A 44 14.10 -0.06 -16.69
CA GLU A 44 15.46 0.41 -16.33
C GLU A 44 15.66 0.38 -14.82
N ILE A 45 14.66 0.81 -14.04
CA ILE A 45 14.71 0.76 -12.58
C ILE A 45 14.71 -0.69 -12.07
N ALA A 46 13.88 -1.57 -12.66
CA ALA A 46 13.86 -2.98 -12.32
C ALA A 46 15.20 -3.68 -12.61
N ARG A 47 15.83 -3.34 -13.71
CA ARG A 47 17.15 -3.86 -14.09
C ARG A 47 18.28 -3.35 -13.18
N LYS A 48 18.17 -2.11 -12.70
CA LYS A 48 19.11 -1.52 -11.74
C LYS A 48 19.00 -2.14 -10.35
N TYR A 49 17.79 -2.49 -9.92
CA TYR A 49 17.48 -3.10 -8.62
C TYR A 49 16.66 -4.38 -8.84
N PRO A 50 17.30 -5.48 -9.28
CA PRO A 50 16.60 -6.70 -9.64
C PRO A 50 16.14 -7.49 -8.41
N LEU A 51 15.05 -8.24 -8.57
CA LEU A 51 14.60 -9.25 -7.62
C LEU A 51 15.31 -10.59 -7.89
N SER A 52 15.74 -11.26 -6.82
CA SER A 52 16.21 -12.63 -6.92
C SER A 52 15.02 -13.57 -7.25
N PRO A 53 15.27 -14.72 -7.93
CA PRO A 53 14.22 -15.72 -8.16
C PRO A 53 13.55 -16.18 -6.85
N ALA A 54 14.32 -16.35 -5.80
CA ALA A 54 13.80 -16.73 -4.48
C ALA A 54 12.94 -15.64 -3.83
N SER A 55 13.21 -14.36 -4.08
CA SER A 55 12.36 -13.24 -3.62
C SER A 55 11.08 -13.13 -4.43
N GLN A 56 11.11 -13.43 -5.74
CA GLN A 56 9.91 -13.51 -6.57
C GLN A 56 8.97 -14.62 -6.12
N GLU A 57 9.48 -15.82 -5.87
CA GLU A 57 8.70 -16.95 -5.34
C GLU A 57 8.05 -16.61 -3.99
N PHE A 58 8.82 -15.98 -3.09
CA PHE A 58 8.31 -15.52 -1.81
C PHE A 58 7.15 -14.53 -1.96
N ILE A 59 7.26 -13.55 -2.86
CA ILE A 59 6.20 -12.57 -3.11
C ILE A 59 4.92 -13.26 -3.62
N LEU A 60 5.05 -14.19 -4.56
CA LEU A 60 3.91 -14.94 -5.10
C LEU A 60 3.20 -15.72 -4.00
N SER A 61 3.94 -16.46 -3.18
CA SER A 61 3.37 -17.20 -2.04
C SER A 61 2.72 -16.29 -1.00
N ALA A 62 3.33 -15.12 -0.74
CA ALA A 62 2.76 -14.13 0.17
C ALA A 62 1.45 -13.52 -0.38
N ARG A 63 1.36 -13.27 -1.69
CA ARG A 63 0.11 -12.82 -2.35
C ARG A 63 -1.01 -13.85 -2.23
N GLU A 64 -0.71 -15.13 -2.46
CA GLU A 64 -1.67 -16.21 -2.30
C GLU A 64 -2.19 -16.25 -0.86
N THR A 65 -1.31 -16.18 0.13
CA THR A 65 -1.69 -16.15 1.55
C THR A 65 -2.60 -14.96 1.86
N VAL A 66 -2.27 -13.75 1.38
CA VAL A 66 -3.12 -12.56 1.59
C VAL A 66 -4.49 -12.73 0.92
N ASN A 67 -4.53 -13.28 -0.29
CA ASN A 67 -5.77 -13.54 -1.01
C ASN A 67 -6.66 -14.55 -0.25
N ASP A 68 -6.07 -15.60 0.29
CA ASP A 68 -6.79 -16.62 1.08
C ASP A 68 -7.34 -16.03 2.38
N ILE A 69 -6.59 -15.19 3.08
CA ILE A 69 -7.09 -14.48 4.27
C ILE A 69 -8.27 -13.58 3.91
N VAL A 70 -8.14 -12.76 2.85
CA VAL A 70 -9.19 -11.84 2.42
C VAL A 70 -10.45 -12.58 1.97
N LYS A 71 -10.30 -13.73 1.31
CA LYS A 71 -11.41 -14.60 0.89
C LYS A 71 -11.98 -15.45 2.04
N GLY A 72 -11.25 -15.58 3.14
CA GLY A 72 -11.63 -16.36 4.33
C GLY A 72 -11.30 -17.84 4.25
N ASN A 73 -10.42 -18.23 3.34
CA ASN A 73 -9.87 -19.58 3.21
C ASN A 73 -8.76 -19.83 4.25
N ASP A 74 -8.03 -18.79 4.65
CA ASP A 74 -7.07 -18.80 5.75
C ASP A 74 -7.67 -18.08 6.96
N ARG A 75 -7.58 -18.67 8.15
CA ARG A 75 -8.15 -18.14 9.40
C ARG A 75 -7.29 -17.10 10.08
N ARG A 76 -6.02 -17.01 9.69
CA ARG A 76 -5.12 -15.99 10.27
C ARG A 76 -5.64 -14.59 9.98
N LEU A 77 -5.34 -13.66 10.89
CA LEU A 77 -5.62 -12.24 10.65
C LEU A 77 -4.50 -11.59 9.83
N LEU A 78 -4.87 -10.79 8.86
CA LEU A 78 -3.95 -9.89 8.16
C LEU A 78 -3.56 -8.73 9.09
N ALA A 79 -2.30 -8.68 9.51
CA ALA A 79 -1.76 -7.62 10.36
C ALA A 79 -0.89 -6.67 9.50
N VAL A 80 -1.45 -5.53 9.07
CA VAL A 80 -0.76 -4.53 8.24
C VAL A 80 -0.11 -3.49 9.17
N VAL A 81 1.16 -3.68 9.50
CA VAL A 81 1.87 -2.96 10.57
C VAL A 81 3.09 -2.22 10.04
N GLY A 82 3.29 -0.97 10.41
CA GLY A 82 4.47 -0.20 10.02
C GLY A 82 4.24 1.30 10.01
N PRO A 83 5.24 2.09 9.57
CA PRO A 83 5.19 3.55 9.67
C PRO A 83 4.01 4.15 8.90
N CYS A 84 3.55 5.30 9.38
CA CYS A 84 2.58 6.11 8.66
C CYS A 84 3.11 6.43 7.25
N SER A 85 4.38 6.83 7.16
CA SER A 85 5.14 6.96 5.92
C SER A 85 6.62 6.69 6.16
N ILE A 86 7.32 6.20 5.16
CA ILE A 86 8.77 6.03 5.19
C ILE A 86 9.42 7.31 4.69
N HIS A 87 10.27 7.91 5.51
CA HIS A 87 11.10 9.06 5.17
C HIS A 87 12.60 8.77 5.31
N ASP A 88 12.99 7.84 6.17
CA ASP A 88 14.37 7.36 6.34
C ASP A 88 14.43 5.85 6.03
N PRO A 89 15.09 5.46 4.90
CA PRO A 89 15.27 4.05 4.54
C PRO A 89 16.04 3.23 5.56
N ARG A 90 16.98 3.83 6.32
CA ARG A 90 17.77 3.11 7.34
C ARG A 90 16.89 2.76 8.53
N ALA A 91 16.10 3.72 9.01
CA ALA A 91 15.16 3.49 10.11
C ALA A 91 14.06 2.48 9.69
N ALA A 92 13.61 2.51 8.43
CA ALA A 92 12.67 1.54 7.90
C ALA A 92 13.25 0.11 7.87
N LEU A 93 14.52 -0.05 7.51
CA LEU A 93 15.19 -1.35 7.50
C LEU A 93 15.40 -1.90 8.92
N ASP A 94 15.77 -1.05 9.89
CA ASP A 94 15.89 -1.45 11.29
C ASP A 94 14.53 -1.86 11.88
N TYR A 95 13.47 -1.12 11.53
CA TYR A 95 12.12 -1.49 11.89
C TYR A 95 11.71 -2.85 11.28
N ALA A 96 12.01 -3.06 10.02
CA ALA A 96 11.68 -4.29 9.30
C ALA A 96 12.32 -5.53 9.92
N ARG A 97 13.58 -5.47 10.35
CA ARG A 97 14.26 -6.59 11.04
C ARG A 97 13.51 -6.99 12.30
N ARG A 98 13.14 -6.02 13.13
CA ARG A 98 12.34 -6.27 14.34
C ARG A 98 10.95 -6.82 14.00
N LEU A 99 10.30 -6.25 12.97
CA LEU A 99 8.98 -6.70 12.55
C LEU A 99 9.01 -8.14 12.02
N LYS A 100 10.09 -8.54 11.33
CA LYS A 100 10.27 -9.92 10.88
C LYS A 100 10.36 -10.90 12.04
N GLU A 101 11.14 -10.56 13.07
CA GLU A 101 11.23 -11.39 14.29
C GLU A 101 9.87 -11.52 15.00
N LEU A 102 9.10 -10.43 15.03
CA LEU A 102 7.74 -10.44 15.60
C LEU A 102 6.79 -11.28 14.74
N ALA A 103 6.86 -11.13 13.40
CA ALA A 103 6.04 -11.90 12.46
C ALA A 103 6.25 -13.41 12.61
N ASP A 104 7.49 -13.85 12.82
CA ASP A 104 7.81 -15.26 13.05
C ASP A 104 7.21 -15.80 14.36
N LYS A 105 7.08 -14.96 15.40
CA LYS A 105 6.49 -15.35 16.69
C LYS A 105 4.95 -15.49 16.64
N VAL A 106 4.28 -14.86 15.67
CA VAL A 106 2.81 -14.80 15.60
C VAL A 106 2.24 -15.42 14.33
N GLY A 107 3.09 -16.04 13.49
CA GLY A 107 2.74 -16.55 12.15
C GLY A 107 1.69 -17.65 12.12
N ASP A 108 1.38 -18.27 13.25
CA ASP A 108 0.32 -19.26 13.43
C ASP A 108 -1.09 -18.63 13.42
N VAL A 109 -1.25 -17.41 13.94
CA VAL A 109 -2.56 -16.73 14.06
C VAL A 109 -2.64 -15.41 13.28
N MET A 110 -1.52 -14.86 12.82
CA MET A 110 -1.46 -13.61 12.07
C MET A 110 -0.51 -13.72 10.89
N PHE A 111 -0.86 -13.10 9.77
CA PHE A 111 0.04 -12.88 8.65
C PHE A 111 0.43 -11.40 8.62
N VAL A 112 1.69 -11.11 8.95
CA VAL A 112 2.18 -9.75 9.10
C VAL A 112 2.64 -9.22 7.75
N VAL A 113 2.11 -8.06 7.34
CA VAL A 113 2.52 -7.30 6.16
C VAL A 113 3.07 -5.95 6.63
N MET A 114 4.30 -5.61 6.24
CA MET A 114 4.88 -4.31 6.56
C MET A 114 4.29 -3.21 5.70
N ARG A 115 3.85 -2.13 6.32
CA ARG A 115 3.45 -0.91 5.63
C ARG A 115 4.69 -0.22 5.06
N THR A 116 4.70 -0.03 3.73
CA THR A 116 5.77 0.66 2.98
C THR A 116 5.18 1.83 2.20
N TYR A 117 4.65 2.81 2.92
CA TYR A 117 3.97 3.96 2.36
C TYR A 117 4.98 5.07 2.04
N PHE A 118 5.19 5.34 0.76
CA PHE A 118 6.17 6.32 0.24
C PHE A 118 5.52 7.61 -0.22
N GLU A 119 4.22 7.64 -0.38
CA GLU A 119 3.43 8.78 -0.83
C GLU A 119 2.43 9.18 0.25
N LYS A 120 2.16 10.47 0.37
CA LYS A 120 1.19 11.00 1.33
C LYS A 120 0.27 12.02 0.70
N PRO A 121 -1.05 11.74 0.65
CA PRO A 121 -2.02 12.74 0.23
C PRO A 121 -2.08 13.85 1.28
N ARG A 122 -1.90 15.10 0.85
CA ARG A 122 -1.98 16.27 1.72
C ARG A 122 -3.24 17.10 1.42
N THR A 123 -3.94 17.49 2.46
CA THR A 123 -5.11 18.39 2.33
C THR A 123 -4.65 19.82 2.04
N VAL A 124 -3.47 20.19 2.55
CA VAL A 124 -2.79 21.47 2.32
C VAL A 124 -1.34 21.21 1.92
N VAL A 125 -0.52 22.24 1.90
CA VAL A 125 0.93 22.16 1.64
C VAL A 125 1.62 21.28 2.69
N GLY A 126 2.68 20.57 2.29
CA GLY A 126 3.49 19.71 3.15
C GLY A 126 4.26 18.67 2.35
N TRP A 127 5.21 17.99 2.99
CA TRP A 127 5.97 16.91 2.39
C TRP A 127 5.05 15.80 1.88
N LYS A 128 5.22 15.43 0.62
CA LYS A 128 4.32 14.50 -0.12
C LYS A 128 4.81 13.05 -0.13
N GLY A 129 5.91 12.76 0.54
CA GLY A 129 6.46 11.41 0.62
C GLY A 129 7.82 11.25 -0.05
N LEU A 130 8.47 10.13 0.26
CA LEU A 130 9.84 9.81 -0.16
C LEU A 130 10.01 9.78 -1.68
N ILE A 131 9.02 9.27 -2.42
CA ILE A 131 9.14 9.18 -3.89
C ILE A 131 9.13 10.57 -4.50
N LEU A 132 8.28 11.48 -4.03
CA LEU A 132 8.14 12.81 -4.63
C LEU A 132 9.22 13.80 -4.16
N ASP A 133 9.69 13.66 -2.91
CA ASP A 133 10.65 14.60 -2.31
C ASP A 133 11.55 13.84 -1.31
N PRO A 134 12.52 13.04 -1.82
CA PRO A 134 13.35 12.17 -1.00
C PRO A 134 14.28 12.93 -0.05
N ASP A 135 14.66 14.14 -0.40
CA ASP A 135 15.58 14.99 0.38
C ASP A 135 14.84 15.90 1.36
N MET A 136 13.49 15.94 1.32
CA MET A 136 12.64 16.77 2.18
C MET A 136 12.94 18.28 2.11
N ASP A 137 13.49 18.75 0.98
CA ASP A 137 13.92 20.12 0.75
C ASP A 137 13.10 20.85 -0.32
N GLY A 138 12.08 20.17 -0.87
CA GLY A 138 11.24 20.70 -1.94
C GLY A 138 11.91 20.68 -3.33
N SER A 139 13.02 19.97 -3.49
CA SER A 139 13.68 19.80 -4.80
C SER A 139 12.90 18.92 -5.76
N TYR A 140 12.02 18.04 -5.24
CA TYR A 140 11.22 17.11 -6.00
C TYR A 140 12.05 16.20 -6.92
N ASN A 141 13.18 15.68 -6.42
CA ASN A 141 14.01 14.73 -7.16
C ASN A 141 13.33 13.34 -7.24
N ILE A 142 12.27 13.26 -8.07
CA ILE A 142 11.41 12.07 -8.18
C ILE A 142 12.20 10.87 -8.69
N GLN A 143 13.13 11.05 -9.63
CA GLN A 143 14.01 9.97 -10.10
C GLN A 143 14.74 9.30 -8.93
N LYS A 144 15.39 10.09 -8.07
CA LYS A 144 16.05 9.61 -6.85
C LYS A 144 15.06 8.93 -5.90
N GLY A 145 13.86 9.52 -5.73
CA GLY A 145 12.84 8.97 -4.86
C GLY A 145 12.37 7.59 -5.27
N ILE A 146 12.13 7.35 -6.57
CA ILE A 146 11.78 6.04 -7.12
C ILE A 146 12.91 5.03 -6.89
N GLU A 147 14.15 5.41 -7.17
CA GLU A 147 15.32 4.55 -6.98
C GLU A 147 15.49 4.13 -5.51
N VAL A 148 15.43 5.09 -4.60
CA VAL A 148 15.55 4.84 -3.15
C VAL A 148 14.42 3.96 -2.63
N ALA A 149 13.18 4.21 -3.08
CA ALA A 149 12.03 3.40 -2.69
C ALA A 149 12.19 1.96 -3.18
N ARG A 150 12.53 1.76 -4.47
CA ARG A 150 12.70 0.41 -5.02
C ARG A 150 13.87 -0.35 -4.38
N GLU A 151 15.03 0.31 -4.20
CA GLU A 151 16.18 -0.30 -3.53
C GLU A 151 15.82 -0.78 -2.12
N LEU A 152 15.10 0.05 -1.36
CA LEU A 152 14.61 -0.32 -0.03
C LEU A 152 13.66 -1.52 -0.10
N LEU A 153 12.69 -1.50 -1.01
CA LEU A 153 11.72 -2.59 -1.16
C LEU A 153 12.39 -3.93 -1.49
N VAL A 154 13.40 -3.95 -2.35
CA VAL A 154 14.19 -5.15 -2.64
C VAL A 154 14.86 -5.67 -1.36
N LYS A 155 15.54 -4.79 -0.60
CA LYS A 155 16.18 -5.16 0.68
C LYS A 155 15.17 -5.69 1.71
N LEU A 156 13.98 -5.12 1.77
CA LEU A 156 12.91 -5.57 2.67
C LEU A 156 12.36 -6.94 2.26
N THR A 157 12.20 -7.18 0.97
CA THR A 157 11.77 -8.47 0.42
C THR A 157 12.80 -9.58 0.69
N ASP A 158 14.11 -9.26 0.63
CA ASP A 158 15.19 -10.19 0.95
C ASP A 158 15.17 -10.64 2.43
N LEU A 159 14.58 -9.83 3.33
CA LEU A 159 14.27 -10.23 4.71
C LEU A 159 13.11 -11.22 4.82
N ARG A 160 12.48 -11.60 3.71
CA ARG A 160 11.26 -12.42 3.71
C ARG A 160 10.11 -11.79 4.52
N LEU A 161 9.94 -10.50 4.40
CA LEU A 161 8.85 -9.75 5.00
C LEU A 161 7.86 -9.34 3.90
N PRO A 162 6.57 -9.75 3.98
CA PRO A 162 5.54 -9.30 3.04
C PRO A 162 5.35 -7.79 3.13
N LEU A 163 5.20 -7.12 1.98
CA LEU A 163 5.13 -5.67 1.89
C LEU A 163 3.78 -5.20 1.37
N GLY A 164 3.32 -4.05 1.87
CA GLY A 164 2.08 -3.43 1.41
C GLY A 164 2.16 -1.91 1.35
N CYS A 165 1.57 -1.30 0.31
CA CYS A 165 1.56 0.14 0.14
C CYS A 165 0.16 0.71 -0.12
N GLU A 166 0.03 2.05 -0.04
CA GLU A 166 -1.11 2.77 -0.57
C GLU A 166 -0.80 3.18 -2.01
N VAL A 167 -1.73 2.92 -2.93
CA VAL A 167 -1.64 3.39 -4.31
C VAL A 167 -2.25 4.79 -4.36
N LEU A 168 -1.41 5.80 -4.56
CA LEU A 168 -1.82 7.20 -4.65
C LEU A 168 -1.61 7.75 -6.07
N ASP A 169 -0.39 7.76 -6.58
CA ASP A 169 -0.11 8.08 -7.98
C ASP A 169 -0.39 6.87 -8.88
N PRO A 170 -1.12 7.02 -9.99
CA PRO A 170 -1.46 5.89 -10.86
C PRO A 170 -0.28 5.32 -11.67
N ILE A 171 0.85 6.02 -11.73
CA ILE A 171 2.06 5.60 -12.47
C ILE A 171 3.03 4.83 -11.57
N ILE A 172 3.17 5.22 -10.32
CA ILE A 172 4.12 4.63 -9.37
C ILE A 172 3.99 3.10 -9.22
N PRO A 173 2.81 2.49 -9.26
CA PRO A 173 2.70 1.03 -9.24
C PRO A 173 3.53 0.31 -10.30
N GLN A 174 3.74 0.90 -11.48
CA GLN A 174 4.57 0.28 -12.53
C GLN A 174 6.03 0.07 -12.11
N TYR A 175 6.51 0.84 -11.12
CA TYR A 175 7.87 0.76 -10.58
C TYR A 175 8.01 -0.19 -9.40
N ILE A 176 6.92 -0.44 -8.64
CA ILE A 176 7.02 -1.11 -7.33
C ILE A 176 6.00 -2.25 -7.10
N ASP A 177 4.93 -2.37 -7.90
CA ASP A 177 3.83 -3.32 -7.63
C ASP A 177 4.30 -4.77 -7.58
N GLU A 178 5.30 -5.14 -8.38
CA GLU A 178 5.85 -6.50 -8.37
C GLU A 178 6.45 -6.92 -7.02
N LEU A 179 6.80 -5.95 -6.15
CA LEU A 179 7.35 -6.14 -4.80
C LEU A 179 6.26 -6.20 -3.71
N MET A 180 5.01 -5.84 -4.06
CA MET A 180 3.91 -5.77 -3.09
C MET A 180 3.17 -7.10 -2.97
N CYS A 181 2.69 -7.38 -1.76
CA CYS A 181 1.80 -8.51 -1.47
C CYS A 181 0.37 -8.04 -1.17
N TRP A 182 0.21 -6.78 -0.86
CA TRP A 182 -1.05 -6.14 -0.51
C TRP A 182 -1.01 -4.65 -0.87
N SER A 183 -2.16 -4.07 -1.20
CA SER A 183 -2.26 -2.62 -1.44
C SER A 183 -3.56 -2.04 -0.90
N SER A 184 -3.61 -0.72 -0.74
CA SER A 184 -4.83 -0.01 -0.38
C SER A 184 -5.07 1.21 -1.25
N ILE A 185 -6.34 1.57 -1.39
CA ILE A 185 -6.80 2.85 -1.94
C ILE A 185 -7.24 3.72 -0.77
N GLY A 186 -6.70 4.92 -0.69
CA GLY A 186 -6.93 5.85 0.39
C GLY A 186 -8.34 6.46 0.39
N ALA A 187 -8.77 7.00 1.54
CA ALA A 187 -10.10 7.59 1.72
C ALA A 187 -10.39 8.78 0.77
N ARG A 188 -9.35 9.48 0.29
CA ARG A 188 -9.49 10.59 -0.64
C ARG A 188 -9.59 10.16 -2.10
N THR A 189 -9.15 8.94 -2.41
CA THR A 189 -9.05 8.39 -3.77
C THR A 189 -10.02 7.26 -4.06
N THR A 190 -10.68 6.70 -3.03
CA THR A 190 -11.66 5.60 -3.18
C THR A 190 -12.83 5.96 -4.11
N ALA A 191 -13.23 7.23 -4.20
CA ALA A 191 -14.26 7.69 -5.14
C ALA A 191 -13.73 7.88 -6.57
N SER A 192 -12.41 7.91 -6.78
CA SER A 192 -11.79 8.18 -8.08
C SER A 192 -11.95 6.98 -9.03
N GLN A 193 -12.51 7.22 -10.22
CA GLN A 193 -12.65 6.18 -11.25
C GLN A 193 -11.28 5.67 -11.72
N THR A 194 -10.28 6.53 -11.82
CA THR A 194 -8.91 6.15 -12.20
C THR A 194 -8.35 5.11 -11.23
N HIS A 195 -8.49 5.33 -9.91
CA HIS A 195 -8.00 4.39 -8.90
C HIS A 195 -8.78 3.08 -8.88
N ARG A 196 -10.09 3.11 -9.14
CA ARG A 196 -10.92 1.90 -9.26
C ARG A 196 -10.53 1.06 -10.47
N ASN A 197 -10.29 1.69 -11.62
CA ASN A 197 -9.83 1.02 -12.83
C ASN A 197 -8.42 0.44 -12.63
N LEU A 198 -7.51 1.21 -12.03
CA LEU A 198 -6.17 0.74 -11.70
C LEU A 198 -6.23 -0.48 -10.77
N ALA A 199 -7.02 -0.42 -9.70
CA ALA A 199 -7.18 -1.52 -8.75
C ALA A 199 -7.70 -2.81 -9.40
N SER A 200 -8.49 -2.71 -10.48
CA SER A 200 -8.96 -3.89 -11.24
C SER A 200 -7.85 -4.66 -11.95
N GLY A 201 -6.67 -4.04 -12.13
CA GLY A 201 -5.51 -4.63 -12.79
C GLY A 201 -4.34 -4.94 -11.86
N LEU A 202 -4.39 -4.54 -10.58
CA LEU A 202 -3.32 -4.85 -9.63
C LEU A 202 -3.25 -6.34 -9.32
N SER A 203 -2.04 -6.86 -9.22
CA SER A 203 -1.77 -8.29 -8.97
C SER A 203 -1.82 -8.68 -7.49
N VAL A 204 -2.42 -7.85 -6.65
CA VAL A 204 -2.49 -7.98 -5.18
C VAL A 204 -3.91 -7.76 -4.68
N ALA A 205 -4.21 -8.25 -3.48
CA ALA A 205 -5.45 -7.87 -2.79
C ALA A 205 -5.45 -6.36 -2.49
N VAL A 206 -6.61 -5.71 -2.72
CA VAL A 206 -6.75 -4.26 -2.58
C VAL A 206 -7.80 -3.91 -1.54
N GLY A 207 -7.38 -3.23 -0.48
CA GLY A 207 -8.26 -2.66 0.53
C GLY A 207 -8.75 -1.26 0.14
N PHE A 208 -10.06 -1.02 0.17
CA PHE A 208 -10.65 0.28 -0.10
C PHE A 208 -11.08 0.93 1.21
N LYS A 209 -10.49 2.07 1.57
CA LYS A 209 -10.88 2.83 2.76
C LYS A 209 -12.23 3.51 2.53
N ASN A 210 -13.10 3.48 3.52
CA ASN A 210 -14.28 4.37 3.52
C ASN A 210 -13.84 5.84 3.38
N SER A 211 -14.72 6.69 2.84
CA SER A 211 -14.42 8.10 2.61
C SER A 211 -14.11 8.88 3.90
N THR A 212 -13.62 10.10 3.78
CA THR A 212 -13.18 10.91 4.93
C THR A 212 -14.32 11.36 5.84
N ASP A 213 -15.54 11.41 5.33
CA ASP A 213 -16.78 11.68 6.08
C ASP A 213 -17.37 10.43 6.77
N GLY A 214 -16.84 9.23 6.46
CA GLY A 214 -17.24 7.97 7.08
C GLY A 214 -18.12 7.08 6.18
N ASP A 215 -18.47 7.51 4.96
CA ASP A 215 -19.33 6.73 4.06
C ASP A 215 -18.63 5.44 3.59
N VAL A 216 -19.19 4.32 4.01
CA VAL A 216 -18.79 2.96 3.64
C VAL A 216 -19.27 2.59 2.23
N GLY A 217 -20.38 3.15 1.77
CA GLY A 217 -20.97 2.89 0.45
C GLY A 217 -20.03 3.25 -0.70
N VAL A 218 -19.22 4.31 -0.54
CA VAL A 218 -18.21 4.70 -1.53
C VAL A 218 -17.16 3.59 -1.73
N ALA A 219 -16.71 2.97 -0.65
CA ALA A 219 -15.73 1.88 -0.71
C ALA A 219 -16.36 0.59 -1.26
N ILE A 220 -17.59 0.25 -0.88
CA ILE A 220 -18.33 -0.90 -1.42
C ILE A 220 -18.50 -0.75 -2.94
N ASN A 221 -18.86 0.44 -3.42
CA ASN A 221 -18.98 0.72 -4.85
C ASN A 221 -17.61 0.63 -5.57
N ALA A 222 -16.53 1.04 -4.91
CA ALA A 222 -15.17 0.90 -5.44
C ALA A 222 -14.76 -0.57 -5.58
N ILE A 223 -15.03 -1.42 -4.58
CA ILE A 223 -14.80 -2.86 -4.63
C ILE A 223 -15.58 -3.49 -5.80
N LYS A 224 -16.87 -3.17 -5.93
CA LYS A 224 -17.68 -3.66 -7.06
C LYS A 224 -17.13 -3.23 -8.41
N SER A 225 -16.71 -1.98 -8.54
CA SER A 225 -16.10 -1.47 -9.77
C SER A 225 -14.81 -2.21 -10.10
N ALA A 226 -13.88 -2.34 -9.14
CA ALA A 226 -12.59 -2.98 -9.34
C ALA A 226 -12.69 -4.49 -9.61
N ARG A 227 -13.77 -5.14 -9.18
CA ARG A 227 -14.04 -6.57 -9.45
C ARG A 227 -14.32 -6.86 -10.93
N ASN A 228 -14.70 -5.85 -11.71
CA ASN A 228 -15.05 -6.01 -13.12
C ASN A 228 -13.87 -5.64 -14.03
N PRO A 229 -13.79 -6.23 -15.24
CA PRO A 229 -12.85 -5.81 -16.27
C PRO A 229 -12.99 -4.31 -16.58
N ALA A 230 -11.86 -3.65 -16.80
CA ALA A 230 -11.80 -2.23 -17.12
C ALA A 230 -10.68 -1.95 -18.14
N ALA A 231 -10.64 -0.71 -18.64
CA ALA A 231 -9.51 -0.21 -19.40
C ALA A 231 -9.11 1.18 -18.88
N PHE A 232 -7.80 1.45 -18.88
CA PHE A 232 -7.27 2.75 -18.47
C PHE A 232 -5.94 3.05 -19.18
N ILE A 233 -5.57 4.34 -19.19
CA ILE A 233 -4.29 4.79 -19.77
C ILE A 233 -3.25 4.80 -18.65
N GLY A 234 -2.09 4.23 -18.92
CA GLY A 234 -0.92 4.22 -18.03
C GLY A 234 0.38 4.25 -18.83
N ILE A 235 1.48 3.90 -18.20
CA ILE A 235 2.77 3.67 -18.87
C ILE A 235 3.12 2.18 -18.84
N ASP A 236 3.70 1.67 -19.91
CA ASP A 236 4.24 0.30 -19.95
C ASP A 236 5.61 0.20 -19.27
N LYS A 237 6.21 -0.98 -19.27
CA LYS A 237 7.53 -1.23 -18.69
C LYS A 237 8.65 -0.42 -19.33
N ASN A 238 8.47 0.05 -20.57
CA ASN A 238 9.42 0.91 -21.27
C ASN A 238 9.15 2.41 -21.05
N GLY A 239 8.16 2.77 -20.22
CA GLY A 239 7.78 4.15 -19.96
C GLY A 239 6.91 4.79 -21.05
N MET A 240 6.42 3.99 -22.00
CA MET A 240 5.57 4.48 -23.11
C MET A 240 4.11 4.48 -22.68
N SER A 241 3.34 5.50 -23.09
CA SER A 241 1.90 5.54 -22.89
C SER A 241 1.22 4.31 -23.48
N ALA A 242 0.42 3.61 -22.70
CA ALA A 242 -0.25 2.37 -23.08
C ALA A 242 -1.68 2.32 -22.56
N VAL A 243 -2.53 1.52 -23.22
CA VAL A 243 -3.86 1.16 -22.71
C VAL A 243 -3.76 -0.19 -22.01
N TYR A 244 -4.12 -0.21 -20.73
CA TYR A 244 -4.24 -1.44 -19.95
C TYR A 244 -5.67 -1.96 -20.04
N HIS A 245 -5.84 -3.23 -20.42
CA HIS A 245 -7.09 -3.97 -20.32
C HIS A 245 -6.99 -4.95 -19.19
N THR A 246 -7.87 -4.85 -18.19
CA THR A 246 -7.84 -5.65 -16.98
C THR A 246 -8.88 -6.76 -17.00
N THR A 247 -8.67 -7.78 -16.18
CA THR A 247 -9.63 -8.89 -15.97
C THR A 247 -10.57 -8.67 -14.79
N GLY A 248 -10.32 -7.63 -13.99
CA GLY A 248 -10.95 -7.41 -12.70
C GLY A 248 -10.16 -8.04 -11.56
N ASN A 249 -10.36 -7.52 -10.34
CA ASN A 249 -9.70 -7.97 -9.11
C ASN A 249 -10.76 -8.42 -8.09
N ASP A 250 -10.83 -9.72 -7.83
CA ASP A 250 -11.81 -10.33 -6.93
C ASP A 250 -11.39 -10.34 -5.44
N CYS A 251 -10.18 -9.86 -5.13
CA CYS A 251 -9.63 -9.75 -3.78
C CYS A 251 -9.77 -8.34 -3.18
N GLY A 252 -10.76 -7.57 -3.67
CA GLY A 252 -11.13 -6.28 -3.09
C GLY A 252 -11.81 -6.45 -1.73
N HIS A 253 -11.41 -5.65 -0.71
CA HIS A 253 -11.98 -5.68 0.63
C HIS A 253 -12.14 -4.28 1.21
N LEU A 254 -12.98 -4.16 2.26
CA LEU A 254 -13.28 -2.89 2.92
C LEU A 254 -12.25 -2.59 4.00
N ILE A 255 -11.85 -1.32 4.12
CA ILE A 255 -11.07 -0.83 5.26
C ILE A 255 -11.89 0.22 6.01
N LEU A 256 -12.24 -0.07 7.27
CA LEU A 256 -12.88 0.87 8.18
C LEU A 256 -11.82 1.73 8.88
N ARG A 257 -11.84 3.04 8.64
CA ARG A 257 -10.84 3.99 9.16
C ARG A 257 -11.44 5.15 9.97
N GLY A 258 -12.76 5.05 10.27
CA GLY A 258 -13.53 6.14 10.83
C GLY A 258 -13.79 7.26 9.82
N GLY A 259 -14.47 8.32 10.22
CA GLY A 259 -14.74 9.48 9.37
C GLY A 259 -15.70 10.46 10.02
N GLY A 260 -15.79 11.69 9.50
CA GLY A 260 -16.70 12.69 10.05
C GLY A 260 -16.49 13.02 11.54
N GLY A 261 -15.30 12.77 12.08
CA GLY A 261 -15.00 12.96 13.50
C GLY A 261 -15.38 11.76 14.40
N SER A 262 -15.93 10.68 13.84
CA SER A 262 -16.37 9.49 14.58
C SER A 262 -15.57 8.24 14.20
N PRO A 263 -15.31 7.32 15.13
CA PRO A 263 -14.80 5.99 14.84
C PRO A 263 -15.87 5.14 14.16
N ASN A 264 -15.47 4.02 13.51
CA ASN A 264 -16.36 3.03 12.92
C ASN A 264 -15.82 1.60 13.08
N TYR A 265 -15.31 1.26 14.23
CA TYR A 265 -14.73 -0.04 14.56
C TYR A 265 -15.52 -0.83 15.62
N TYR A 266 -16.59 -0.27 16.17
CA TYR A 266 -17.43 -0.96 17.12
C TYR A 266 -18.25 -2.07 16.47
N GLU A 267 -18.80 -2.96 17.26
CA GLU A 267 -19.58 -4.11 16.80
C GLU A 267 -20.72 -3.72 15.87
N ASP A 268 -21.49 -2.68 16.24
CA ASP A 268 -22.60 -2.17 15.42
C ASP A 268 -22.11 -1.63 14.06
N ASP A 269 -20.94 -0.96 14.02
CA ASP A 269 -20.34 -0.44 12.79
C ASP A 269 -19.91 -1.59 11.87
N VAL A 270 -19.26 -2.60 12.46
CA VAL A 270 -18.80 -3.79 11.71
C VAL A 270 -20.00 -4.58 11.20
N GLU A 271 -21.06 -4.76 12.01
CA GLU A 271 -22.27 -5.43 11.59
C GLU A 271 -22.96 -4.66 10.44
N ALA A 272 -23.07 -3.35 10.55
CA ALA A 272 -23.65 -2.51 9.50
C ALA A 272 -22.84 -2.62 8.19
N ALA A 273 -21.51 -2.56 8.26
CA ALA A 273 -20.63 -2.72 7.12
C ALA A 273 -20.75 -4.12 6.50
N ARG A 274 -20.81 -5.18 7.31
CA ARG A 274 -20.99 -6.57 6.89
C ARG A 274 -22.34 -6.74 6.14
N LYS A 275 -23.43 -6.20 6.69
CA LYS A 275 -24.75 -6.22 6.05
C LYS A 275 -24.76 -5.46 4.72
N ALA A 276 -24.12 -4.27 4.67
CA ALA A 276 -24.04 -3.47 3.45
C ALA A 276 -23.23 -4.17 2.35
N MET A 277 -22.11 -4.82 2.68
CA MET A 277 -21.34 -5.64 1.72
C MET A 277 -22.17 -6.80 1.19
N ALA A 278 -22.84 -7.56 2.07
CA ALA A 278 -23.70 -8.69 1.69
C ALA A 278 -24.86 -8.24 0.79
N ALA A 279 -25.52 -7.14 1.11
CA ALA A 279 -26.59 -6.55 0.29
C ALA A 279 -26.11 -6.10 -1.10
N ALA A 280 -24.81 -5.74 -1.21
CA ALA A 280 -24.16 -5.40 -2.48
C ALA A 280 -23.68 -6.63 -3.28
N GLY A 281 -23.91 -7.86 -2.80
CA GLY A 281 -23.49 -9.11 -3.43
C GLY A 281 -21.97 -9.41 -3.27
N LEU A 282 -21.35 -8.83 -2.24
CA LEU A 282 -19.96 -9.07 -1.90
C LEU A 282 -19.84 -10.03 -0.70
N VAL A 283 -18.80 -10.85 -0.69
CA VAL A 283 -18.40 -11.59 0.51
C VAL A 283 -17.86 -10.56 1.51
N PRO A 284 -18.41 -10.49 2.75
CA PRO A 284 -17.92 -9.56 3.75
C PRO A 284 -16.46 -9.85 4.11
N SER A 285 -15.61 -8.86 3.89
CA SER A 285 -14.18 -8.91 4.17
C SER A 285 -13.73 -7.51 4.60
N ILE A 286 -13.38 -7.37 5.88
CA ILE A 286 -13.17 -6.07 6.53
C ILE A 286 -11.81 -6.08 7.23
N VAL A 287 -11.02 -5.05 6.97
CA VAL A 287 -9.81 -4.72 7.73
C VAL A 287 -10.10 -3.45 8.53
N ILE A 288 -9.70 -3.40 9.79
CA ILE A 288 -9.92 -2.23 10.64
C ILE A 288 -8.62 -1.47 10.81
N ASP A 289 -8.62 -0.22 10.35
CA ASP A 289 -7.51 0.71 10.53
C ASP A 289 -7.57 1.28 11.95
N CYS A 290 -6.60 0.91 12.80
CA CYS A 290 -6.53 1.33 14.19
C CYS A 290 -6.13 2.80 14.37
N SER A 291 -5.62 3.45 13.32
CA SER A 291 -5.22 4.87 13.32
C SER A 291 -6.33 5.80 12.81
N HIS A 292 -5.98 6.94 12.26
CA HIS A 292 -6.87 7.91 11.62
C HIS A 292 -8.04 8.36 12.54
N ALA A 293 -9.28 8.37 12.05
CA ALA A 293 -10.42 8.80 12.87
C ALA A 293 -10.81 7.76 13.92
N ASN A 294 -10.48 6.49 13.75
CA ASN A 294 -10.71 5.45 14.75
C ASN A 294 -9.95 5.71 16.07
N SER A 295 -8.77 6.31 15.99
CA SER A 295 -7.98 6.73 17.15
C SER A 295 -7.99 8.25 17.39
N ASN A 296 -8.77 9.03 16.62
CA ASN A 296 -8.65 10.49 16.56
C ASN A 296 -7.20 10.96 16.31
N LYS A 297 -6.45 10.21 15.51
CA LYS A 297 -5.01 10.43 15.20
C LYS A 297 -4.08 10.43 16.40
N GLN A 298 -4.51 9.93 17.57
CA GLN A 298 -3.71 9.78 18.77
C GLN A 298 -3.15 8.36 18.82
N TRP A 299 -1.83 8.22 18.77
CA TRP A 299 -1.19 6.90 18.71
C TRP A 299 -1.54 6.01 19.91
N GLN A 300 -1.71 6.59 21.12
CA GLN A 300 -2.07 5.86 22.32
C GLN A 300 -3.42 5.15 22.21
N ARG A 301 -4.32 5.70 21.39
CA ARG A 301 -5.67 5.13 21.21
C ARG A 301 -5.71 3.95 20.23
N GLN A 302 -4.67 3.74 19.43
CA GLN A 302 -4.62 2.57 18.55
C GLN A 302 -4.70 1.25 19.32
N ALA A 303 -4.11 1.18 20.52
CA ALA A 303 -4.20 0.02 21.40
C ALA A 303 -5.64 -0.35 21.76
N ARG A 304 -6.50 0.65 22.03
CA ARG A 304 -7.92 0.45 22.34
C ARG A 304 -8.68 -0.10 21.11
N VAL A 305 -8.41 0.45 19.94
CA VAL A 305 -9.04 -0.03 18.70
C VAL A 305 -8.65 -1.47 18.41
N LEU A 306 -7.35 -1.78 18.46
CA LEU A 306 -6.85 -3.14 18.25
C LEU A 306 -7.49 -4.12 19.24
N ARG A 307 -7.63 -3.74 20.52
CA ARG A 307 -8.27 -4.59 21.51
C ARG A 307 -9.71 -4.93 21.11
N SER A 308 -10.52 -3.94 20.72
CA SER A 308 -11.89 -4.16 20.25
C SER A 308 -11.94 -5.09 19.03
N VAL A 309 -11.04 -4.92 18.08
CA VAL A 309 -10.94 -5.81 16.90
C VAL A 309 -10.70 -7.26 17.32
N ILE A 310 -9.74 -7.49 18.20
CA ILE A 310 -9.41 -8.85 18.66
C ILE A 310 -10.55 -9.46 19.47
N ASP A 311 -11.19 -8.68 20.35
CA ASP A 311 -12.33 -9.17 21.14
C ASP A 311 -13.48 -9.60 20.20
N GLN A 312 -13.84 -8.80 19.18
CA GLN A 312 -14.87 -9.15 18.19
C GLN A 312 -14.53 -10.45 17.43
N VAL A 313 -13.29 -10.62 17.02
CA VAL A 313 -12.83 -11.85 16.34
C VAL A 313 -12.95 -13.06 17.28
N CYS A 314 -12.53 -12.93 18.54
CA CYS A 314 -12.66 -13.98 19.56
C CYS A 314 -14.13 -14.30 19.90
N TRP A 315 -15.06 -13.37 19.71
CA TRP A 315 -16.50 -13.59 19.86
C TRP A 315 -17.17 -14.17 18.61
N GLY A 316 -16.40 -14.39 17.53
CA GLY A 316 -16.88 -15.11 16.36
C GLY A 316 -17.23 -14.21 15.15
N GLU A 317 -16.88 -12.90 15.15
CA GLU A 317 -17.06 -12.06 13.96
C GLU A 317 -16.07 -12.49 12.84
N LYS A 318 -16.64 -13.12 11.81
CA LYS A 318 -15.88 -13.71 10.70
C LYS A 318 -15.63 -12.73 9.56
N ALA A 319 -16.32 -11.59 9.52
CA ALA A 319 -16.08 -10.58 8.47
C ALA A 319 -14.79 -9.80 8.68
N ILE A 320 -14.30 -9.71 9.93
CA ILE A 320 -13.01 -9.10 10.22
C ILE A 320 -11.90 -10.02 9.75
N ARG A 321 -11.13 -9.57 8.75
CA ARG A 321 -10.00 -10.30 8.16
C ARG A 321 -8.65 -9.78 8.62
N GLY A 322 -8.61 -8.63 9.28
CA GLY A 322 -7.37 -8.05 9.74
C GLY A 322 -7.48 -6.67 10.34
N PHE A 323 -6.33 -6.13 10.65
CA PHE A 323 -6.20 -4.76 11.19
C PHE A 323 -4.98 -4.05 10.59
N MET A 324 -4.98 -2.72 10.69
CA MET A 324 -3.83 -1.88 10.35
C MET A 324 -3.37 -1.13 11.61
N LEU A 325 -2.05 -1.03 11.79
CA LEU A 325 -1.43 -0.33 12.91
C LEU A 325 -0.33 0.60 12.38
N GLU A 326 -0.44 1.91 12.66
CA GLU A 326 0.64 2.85 12.37
C GLU A 326 1.66 2.80 13.49
N SER A 327 2.84 2.27 13.18
CA SER A 327 3.90 1.94 14.12
C SER A 327 5.27 2.29 13.54
N PHE A 328 6.19 2.77 14.39
CA PHE A 328 7.57 2.99 14.00
C PHE A 328 8.52 2.69 15.17
N LEU A 329 9.81 3.05 15.05
CA LEU A 329 10.78 2.79 16.12
C LEU A 329 10.48 3.61 17.37
N GLN A 330 10.14 4.92 17.19
CA GLN A 330 9.76 5.84 18.26
C GLN A 330 8.27 6.17 18.18
N SER A 331 7.65 6.43 19.34
CA SER A 331 6.24 6.83 19.41
C SER A 331 6.04 8.30 19.06
N GLY A 332 4.81 8.61 18.58
CA GLY A 332 4.41 9.97 18.24
C GLY A 332 4.83 10.39 16.83
N ARG A 333 5.01 11.70 16.67
CA ARG A 333 5.46 12.34 15.43
C ARG A 333 6.39 13.52 15.72
N GLN A 334 7.07 13.98 14.69
CA GLN A 334 7.87 15.20 14.69
C GLN A 334 7.54 16.04 13.45
N ASP A 335 7.78 17.34 13.51
CA ASP A 335 7.75 18.20 12.34
C ASP A 335 9.09 18.12 11.59
N ILE A 336 9.07 18.36 10.29
CA ILE A 336 10.28 18.40 9.49
C ILE A 336 10.98 19.74 9.76
N PRO A 337 12.16 19.76 10.40
CA PRO A 337 12.90 21.00 10.66
C PRO A 337 13.55 21.52 9.38
N SER A 338 13.97 22.81 9.39
CA SER A 338 14.73 23.39 8.28
C SER A 338 16.06 22.67 8.04
N ASP A 339 16.69 22.19 9.11
CA ASP A 339 17.87 21.35 9.07
C ASP A 339 17.45 19.90 9.34
N ILE A 340 17.34 19.11 8.28
CA ILE A 340 16.91 17.70 8.34
C ILE A 340 17.84 16.82 9.17
N SER A 341 19.06 17.23 9.45
CA SER A 341 19.99 16.49 10.33
C SER A 341 19.52 16.44 11.80
N GLN A 342 18.57 17.31 12.17
CA GLN A 342 17.96 17.38 13.50
C GLN A 342 16.76 16.42 13.67
N LEU A 343 16.40 15.68 12.62
CA LEU A 343 15.33 14.68 12.72
C LEU A 343 15.69 13.59 13.73
N GLU A 344 14.76 13.30 14.63
CA GLU A 344 14.86 12.18 15.55
C GLU A 344 14.76 10.87 14.75
N TYR A 345 15.76 10.01 14.89
CA TYR A 345 15.82 8.72 14.21
C TYR A 345 14.62 7.82 14.55
N GLY A 346 13.95 7.31 13.51
CA GLY A 346 12.85 6.37 13.68
C GLY A 346 11.56 6.95 14.24
N LYS A 347 11.37 8.28 14.18
CA LYS A 347 10.14 8.98 14.57
C LYS A 347 9.40 9.50 13.35
N SER A 348 8.09 9.32 13.30
CA SER A 348 7.26 9.69 12.14
C SER A 348 7.31 11.19 11.85
N VAL A 349 7.37 11.58 10.57
CA VAL A 349 7.23 12.97 10.10
C VAL A 349 5.83 13.27 9.52
N THR A 350 4.90 12.32 9.67
CA THR A 350 3.52 12.45 9.19
C THR A 350 2.53 12.27 10.36
N ASP A 351 1.63 11.29 10.32
CA ASP A 351 0.73 11.04 11.46
C ASP A 351 1.48 10.28 12.58
N GLU A 352 0.97 10.38 13.81
CA GLU A 352 1.57 9.73 14.98
C GLU A 352 1.58 8.20 14.86
N CYS A 353 2.71 7.59 15.21
CA CYS A 353 2.90 6.15 15.24
C CYS A 353 3.05 5.62 16.67
N VAL A 354 2.64 4.38 16.89
CA VAL A 354 2.98 3.61 18.07
C VAL A 354 4.48 3.27 18.03
N GLY A 355 5.20 3.40 19.13
CA GLY A 355 6.61 3.02 19.22
C GLY A 355 6.81 1.51 19.24
N TRP A 356 8.04 1.06 18.96
CA TRP A 356 8.32 -0.38 18.79
C TRP A 356 7.94 -1.23 20.00
N SER A 357 8.35 -0.85 21.21
CA SER A 357 8.09 -1.65 22.43
C SER A 357 6.58 -1.87 22.66
N GLU A 358 5.77 -0.84 22.40
CA GLU A 358 4.33 -0.95 22.53
C GLU A 358 3.73 -1.78 21.39
N THR A 359 4.26 -1.65 20.16
CA THR A 359 3.83 -2.46 19.02
C THR A 359 4.05 -3.95 19.29
N GLU A 360 5.26 -4.34 19.72
CA GLU A 360 5.57 -5.72 20.04
C GLU A 360 4.64 -6.25 21.13
N ARG A 361 4.44 -5.49 22.22
CA ARG A 361 3.54 -5.84 23.32
C ARG A 361 2.09 -6.05 22.83
N LEU A 362 1.59 -5.13 22.00
CA LEU A 362 0.22 -5.19 21.48
C LEU A 362 0.00 -6.39 20.55
N VAL A 363 0.90 -6.64 19.62
CA VAL A 363 0.79 -7.74 18.66
C VAL A 363 0.94 -9.09 19.35
N LEU A 364 1.89 -9.25 20.27
CA LEU A 364 2.04 -10.48 21.07
C LEU A 364 0.82 -10.75 21.93
N ARG A 365 0.25 -9.71 22.57
CA ARG A 365 -0.98 -9.86 23.36
C ARG A 365 -2.18 -10.23 22.50
N ALA A 366 -2.32 -9.63 21.33
CA ALA A 366 -3.35 -9.98 20.37
C ALA A 366 -3.24 -11.45 19.93
N ALA A 367 -2.04 -11.91 19.58
CA ALA A 367 -1.79 -13.31 19.21
C ALA A 367 -2.13 -14.28 20.34
N GLN A 368 -1.78 -13.93 21.58
CA GLN A 368 -2.15 -14.76 22.76
C GLN A 368 -3.68 -14.91 22.89
N LEU A 369 -4.43 -13.82 22.71
CA LEU A 369 -5.90 -13.84 22.82
C LEU A 369 -6.53 -14.67 21.69
N LEU A 370 -6.03 -14.55 20.45
CA LEU A 370 -6.50 -15.36 19.33
C LEU A 370 -6.28 -16.84 19.54
N ARG A 371 -5.12 -17.28 20.04
CA ARG A 371 -4.86 -18.68 20.40
C ARG A 371 -5.81 -19.19 21.45
N GLN A 372 -6.12 -18.39 22.48
CA GLN A 372 -7.08 -18.76 23.53
C GLN A 372 -8.53 -18.80 23.02
N GLY A 373 -8.89 -17.97 22.03
CA GLY A 373 -10.22 -17.99 21.41
C GLY A 373 -10.45 -19.22 20.54
N GLU A 374 -9.41 -19.78 19.92
CA GLU A 374 -9.47 -21.01 19.15
C GLU A 374 -9.66 -22.28 20.04
N GLU A 375 -9.24 -22.22 21.32
CA GLU A 375 -9.38 -23.31 22.29
C GLU A 375 -10.78 -23.42 22.92
N LYS A 376 -11.67 -22.45 22.70
CA LYS A 376 -13.06 -22.50 23.19
C LYS A 376 -14.01 -22.92 22.08
N PRO A 377 -14.53 -24.17 22.06
CA PRO A 377 -15.68 -24.51 21.25
C PRO A 377 -16.89 -23.68 21.73
N LEU A 378 -17.66 -23.13 20.79
CA LEU A 378 -18.95 -22.50 21.03
C LEU A 378 -19.93 -23.48 21.67
#